data_67aba9ee3ce98d8cfb51c365b823c0d9
#
_entry.id   67aba9ee3ce98d8cfb51c365b823c0d9
#
_cell.length_a   1.000
_cell.length_b   1.000
_cell.length_c   1.000
_cell.angle_alpha   90.00
_cell.angle_beta   90.00
_cell.angle_gamma   90.00
#
_symmetry.space_group_name_H-M   'P 1'
#
loop_
_entity.id
_entity.type
_entity.pdbx_description
1 polymer ?
#
loop_
_entity_poly.entity_id
_entity_poly.type
_entity_poly.pdbx_seq_one_letter_code
_entity_poly.pdbx_strand_id
1 'polypeptide(L)'
;MDAIEVISTKRDGGRLSDDQIDWVIRAYTDGVVADEQMSALAMAILLNGMDRDEISRWTAAMIASGQRMDFSSLGRPTADKHSTGGVGDKITLPLAPLVAAFDVAVPQLSGRGLGHTGGTLDKMESIPGWRASLGNEELLAQLADVGAVVCAAGSGLAPADKKLYALRDATGTVEAIPLIASSIMSKKIAEGTGALVLDVKVGSGAFMKTRDRAEELARTMVALGTDAGVNTVALLTNMDTPLGRTAGNALEVRESLEVLAGGGPRDVVELTVQLAREMLAAAGKPDVDPAPALQDGSAMDVWRRMVAAQGGDPDAPLPVAEHTHVVAAESDGYVARLDAMAVGVAAWRLGAGRARKEDDVQAVAGVEMHAKPGDHITRGAPLFTLHTATPERFERALEALDGAVTCSGSPVTPDPVIMGRIDAGA
;
A
#
# COMPACT_ATOMS: atom_id res chain seq x y z
N MET A 1 23.17 -28.46 -11.51
CA MET A 1 22.19 -27.93 -10.53
C MET A 1 20.81 -28.20 -11.10
N ASP A 2 19.91 -28.71 -10.32
CA ASP A 2 18.52 -28.95 -10.70
C ASP A 2 17.55 -28.48 -9.59
N ALA A 3 16.26 -28.38 -9.92
CA ALA A 3 15.26 -27.85 -9.01
C ALA A 3 15.05 -28.78 -7.77
N ILE A 4 15.19 -30.08 -7.95
CA ILE A 4 14.98 -31.06 -6.85
C ILE A 4 16.07 -30.91 -5.78
N GLU A 5 17.32 -30.67 -6.20
CA GLU A 5 18.43 -30.40 -5.29
C GLU A 5 18.17 -29.14 -4.45
N VAL A 6 17.76 -28.03 -5.08
CA VAL A 6 17.44 -26.77 -4.39
C VAL A 6 16.27 -26.94 -3.42
N ILE A 7 15.18 -27.60 -3.86
CA ILE A 7 14.01 -27.90 -3.05
C ILE A 7 14.39 -28.75 -1.85
N SER A 8 15.17 -29.83 -2.06
CA SER A 8 15.56 -30.75 -0.99
C SER A 8 16.43 -30.05 0.05
N THR A 9 17.38 -29.19 -0.38
CA THR A 9 18.21 -28.40 0.56
C THR A 9 17.32 -27.59 1.49
N LYS A 10 16.35 -26.83 0.96
CA LYS A 10 15.49 -25.98 1.81
C LYS A 10 14.45 -26.79 2.59
N ARG A 11 13.86 -27.82 1.99
CA ARG A 11 12.92 -28.74 2.66
C ARG A 11 13.51 -29.38 3.91
N ASP A 12 14.78 -29.77 3.87
CA ASP A 12 15.48 -30.45 4.95
C ASP A 12 16.12 -29.47 5.95
N GLY A 13 15.75 -28.16 5.87
CA GLY A 13 16.18 -27.10 6.78
C GLY A 13 17.57 -26.53 6.46
N GLY A 14 18.15 -26.89 5.31
CA GLY A 14 19.45 -26.38 4.87
C GLY A 14 19.38 -24.93 4.37
N ARG A 15 20.54 -24.27 4.33
CA ARG A 15 20.75 -22.97 3.72
C ARG A 15 20.99 -23.15 2.21
N LEU A 16 20.33 -22.32 1.41
CA LEU A 16 20.60 -22.22 -0.03
C LEU A 16 21.91 -21.45 -0.28
N SER A 17 22.76 -21.98 -1.16
CA SER A 17 23.93 -21.23 -1.60
C SER A 17 23.52 -20.09 -2.57
N ASP A 18 24.39 -19.09 -2.73
CA ASP A 18 24.20 -18.00 -3.69
C ASP A 18 23.96 -18.52 -5.10
N ASP A 19 24.72 -19.54 -5.53
CA ASP A 19 24.59 -20.18 -6.85
C ASP A 19 23.23 -20.87 -7.00
N GLN A 20 22.72 -21.51 -5.96
CA GLN A 20 21.39 -22.15 -5.97
C GLN A 20 20.29 -21.10 -6.11
N ILE A 21 20.39 -19.99 -5.39
CA ILE A 21 19.42 -18.88 -5.45
C ILE A 21 19.44 -18.25 -6.84
N ASP A 22 20.59 -17.87 -7.35
CA ASP A 22 20.71 -17.25 -8.67
C ASP A 22 20.19 -18.15 -9.79
N TRP A 23 20.54 -19.43 -9.70
CA TRP A 23 20.10 -20.40 -10.69
C TRP A 23 18.57 -20.57 -10.65
N VAL A 24 17.97 -20.77 -9.49
CA VAL A 24 16.53 -21.07 -9.39
C VAL A 24 15.67 -19.88 -9.81
N ILE A 25 16.04 -18.65 -9.45
CA ILE A 25 15.32 -17.45 -9.86
C ILE A 25 15.40 -17.26 -11.37
N ARG A 26 16.59 -17.38 -11.97
CA ARG A 26 16.76 -17.28 -13.42
C ARG A 26 16.01 -18.39 -14.14
N ALA A 27 16.21 -19.65 -13.74
CA ALA A 27 15.59 -20.81 -14.38
C ALA A 27 14.05 -20.79 -14.27
N TYR A 28 13.50 -20.25 -13.17
CA TYR A 28 12.06 -20.05 -13.03
C TYR A 28 11.57 -18.93 -13.94
N THR A 29 12.29 -17.83 -14.02
CA THR A 29 11.95 -16.70 -14.89
C THR A 29 11.92 -17.14 -16.36
N ASP A 30 12.91 -17.94 -16.76
CA ASP A 30 13.05 -18.48 -18.13
C ASP A 30 12.10 -19.65 -18.43
N GLY A 31 11.33 -20.14 -17.45
CA GLY A 31 10.40 -21.25 -17.63
C GLY A 31 11.04 -22.64 -17.62
N VAL A 32 12.30 -22.77 -17.20
CA VAL A 32 13.01 -24.06 -17.05
C VAL A 32 12.58 -24.78 -15.78
N VAL A 33 12.40 -24.04 -14.68
CA VAL A 33 11.80 -24.55 -13.44
C VAL A 33 10.27 -24.42 -13.57
N ALA A 34 9.57 -25.54 -13.38
CA ALA A 34 8.11 -25.60 -13.47
C ALA A 34 7.43 -24.96 -12.24
N ASP A 35 6.16 -24.56 -12.40
CA ASP A 35 5.38 -23.95 -11.33
C ASP A 35 5.22 -24.90 -10.14
N GLU A 36 5.07 -26.21 -10.35
CA GLU A 36 5.00 -27.22 -9.29
C GLU A 36 6.29 -27.28 -8.46
N GLN A 37 7.44 -27.15 -9.11
CA GLN A 37 8.75 -27.14 -8.45
C GLN A 37 8.95 -25.87 -7.63
N MET A 38 8.62 -24.70 -8.21
CA MET A 38 8.71 -23.43 -7.50
C MET A 38 7.70 -23.35 -6.36
N SER A 39 6.51 -23.96 -6.50
CA SER A 39 5.52 -24.06 -5.41
C SER A 39 6.07 -24.87 -4.23
N ALA A 40 6.74 -25.99 -4.51
CA ALA A 40 7.38 -26.82 -3.48
C ALA A 40 8.50 -26.03 -2.77
N LEU A 41 9.32 -25.28 -3.50
CA LEU A 41 10.36 -24.43 -2.91
C LEU A 41 9.76 -23.30 -2.08
N ALA A 42 8.71 -22.60 -2.56
CA ALA A 42 8.03 -21.54 -1.81
C ALA A 42 7.43 -22.07 -0.50
N MET A 43 6.86 -23.28 -0.52
CA MET A 43 6.35 -23.95 0.69
C MET A 43 7.49 -24.34 1.64
N ALA A 44 8.61 -24.84 1.13
CA ALA A 44 9.79 -25.14 1.94
C ALA A 44 10.35 -23.89 2.61
N ILE A 45 10.37 -22.75 1.91
CA ILE A 45 10.77 -21.45 2.48
C ILE A 45 9.77 -20.97 3.54
N LEU A 46 8.45 -21.12 3.30
CA LEU A 46 7.43 -20.75 4.29
C LEU A 46 7.63 -21.50 5.61
N LEU A 47 7.93 -22.80 5.54
CA LEU A 47 8.04 -23.68 6.71
C LEU A 47 9.39 -23.58 7.43
N ASN A 48 10.48 -23.36 6.72
CA ASN A 48 11.85 -23.38 7.26
C ASN A 48 12.52 -21.99 7.29
N GLY A 49 11.90 -20.96 6.70
CA GLY A 49 12.45 -19.60 6.63
C GLY A 49 13.66 -19.48 5.69
N MET A 50 14.24 -18.31 5.69
CA MET A 50 15.52 -17.96 5.07
C MET A 50 16.31 -17.08 6.02
N ASP A 51 17.62 -17.22 6.04
CA ASP A 51 18.47 -16.28 6.78
C ASP A 51 18.64 -14.95 6.03
N ARG A 52 19.28 -13.96 6.68
CA ARG A 52 19.44 -12.62 6.10
C ARG A 52 20.18 -12.64 4.76
N ASP A 53 21.24 -13.43 4.65
CA ASP A 53 22.06 -13.48 3.44
C ASP A 53 21.28 -14.14 2.29
N GLU A 54 20.54 -15.22 2.57
CA GLU A 54 19.64 -15.85 1.60
C GLU A 54 18.59 -14.85 1.09
N ILE A 55 17.95 -14.06 2.00
CA ILE A 55 16.94 -13.07 1.62
C ILE A 55 17.57 -11.96 0.76
N SER A 56 18.75 -11.46 1.13
CA SER A 56 19.48 -10.44 0.37
C SER A 56 19.85 -10.96 -1.01
N ARG A 57 20.37 -12.20 -1.12
CA ARG A 57 20.72 -12.78 -2.42
C ARG A 57 19.49 -13.04 -3.29
N TRP A 58 18.43 -13.57 -2.70
CA TRP A 58 17.15 -13.78 -3.39
C TRP A 58 16.61 -12.47 -3.96
N THR A 59 16.61 -11.41 -3.15
CA THR A 59 16.17 -10.07 -3.59
C THR A 59 17.04 -9.54 -4.71
N ALA A 60 18.36 -9.68 -4.62
CA ALA A 60 19.30 -9.26 -5.66
C ALA A 60 19.09 -10.03 -6.98
N ALA A 61 18.84 -11.34 -6.91
CA ALA A 61 18.53 -12.17 -8.09
C ALA A 61 17.21 -11.75 -8.75
N MET A 62 16.19 -11.42 -7.95
CA MET A 62 14.91 -10.90 -8.46
C MET A 62 15.09 -9.54 -9.16
N ILE A 63 15.88 -8.63 -8.60
CA ILE A 63 16.22 -7.33 -9.21
C ILE A 63 16.96 -7.56 -10.54
N ALA A 64 17.94 -8.45 -10.55
CA ALA A 64 18.76 -8.77 -11.73
C ALA A 64 17.95 -9.43 -12.86
N SER A 65 16.76 -9.95 -12.59
CA SER A 65 15.88 -10.52 -13.62
C SER A 65 15.26 -9.47 -14.54
N GLY A 66 15.32 -8.17 -14.20
CA GLY A 66 14.68 -7.09 -14.92
C GLY A 66 15.54 -5.84 -15.09
N GLN A 67 14.87 -4.75 -15.42
CA GLN A 67 15.50 -3.45 -15.60
C GLN A 67 15.50 -2.68 -14.27
N ARG A 68 16.46 -1.75 -14.12
CA ARG A 68 16.46 -0.73 -13.08
C ARG A 68 16.17 0.62 -13.72
N MET A 69 15.42 1.47 -13.00
CA MET A 69 15.24 2.85 -13.39
C MET A 69 16.41 3.69 -12.91
N ASP A 70 16.71 4.76 -13.62
CA ASP A 70 17.76 5.74 -13.28
C ASP A 70 17.14 7.15 -13.29
N PHE A 71 17.21 7.80 -12.14
CA PHE A 71 16.70 9.16 -11.92
C PHE A 71 17.83 10.20 -11.78
N SER A 72 19.07 9.83 -12.06
CA SER A 72 20.24 10.74 -11.92
C SER A 72 20.11 12.02 -12.76
N SER A 73 19.40 11.95 -13.88
CA SER A 73 19.14 13.10 -14.77
C SER A 73 18.20 14.15 -14.19
N LEU A 74 17.46 13.84 -13.11
CA LEU A 74 16.51 14.78 -12.50
C LEU A 74 17.21 15.93 -11.74
N GLY A 75 18.46 15.74 -11.31
CA GLY A 75 19.23 16.75 -10.58
C GLY A 75 18.67 17.12 -9.19
N ARG A 76 17.75 16.34 -8.65
CA ARG A 76 17.14 16.51 -7.32
C ARG A 76 17.00 15.15 -6.61
N PRO A 77 16.90 15.12 -5.27
CA PRO A 77 16.73 13.87 -4.54
C PRO A 77 15.41 13.18 -4.90
N THR A 78 15.41 11.86 -4.78
CA THR A 78 14.22 11.03 -5.02
C THR A 78 13.85 10.28 -3.75
N ALA A 79 12.56 10.22 -3.45
CA ALA A 79 12.03 9.43 -2.33
C ALA A 79 10.73 8.76 -2.75
N ASP A 80 10.53 7.55 -2.27
CA ASP A 80 9.26 6.84 -2.46
C ASP A 80 8.74 6.26 -1.15
N LYS A 81 7.47 5.89 -1.15
CA LYS A 81 6.78 5.25 -0.03
C LYS A 81 6.14 3.95 -0.48
N HIS A 82 6.30 2.91 0.31
CA HIS A 82 5.56 1.66 0.12
C HIS A 82 4.70 1.35 1.33
N SER A 83 3.41 1.07 1.10
CA SER A 83 2.51 0.52 2.11
C SER A 83 2.35 -0.97 1.92
N THR A 84 2.31 -1.72 3.04
CA THR A 84 1.97 -3.15 2.99
C THR A 84 0.48 -3.41 2.72
N GLY A 85 -0.32 -2.34 2.56
CA GLY A 85 -1.72 -2.41 2.22
C GLY A 85 -2.65 -2.39 3.44
N GLY A 86 -3.79 -1.74 3.28
CA GLY A 86 -4.77 -1.59 4.34
C GLY A 86 -6.12 -1.10 3.82
N VAL A 87 -7.04 -0.85 4.75
CA VAL A 87 -8.40 -0.39 4.49
C VAL A 87 -8.47 1.13 4.66
N GLY A 88 -8.98 1.83 3.65
CA GLY A 88 -8.98 3.29 3.64
C GLY A 88 -7.57 3.89 3.47
N ASP A 89 -6.58 3.11 3.02
CA ASP A 89 -5.20 3.57 2.83
C ASP A 89 -5.08 4.40 1.55
N LYS A 90 -5.47 5.66 1.67
CA LYS A 90 -5.39 6.71 0.64
C LYS A 90 -4.11 7.54 0.73
N ILE A 91 -3.24 7.25 1.68
CA ILE A 91 -2.09 8.09 2.07
C ILE A 91 -1.22 8.51 0.88
N THR A 92 -1.00 7.64 -0.09
CA THR A 92 -0.21 7.97 -1.29
C THR A 92 -0.73 9.21 -2.03
N LEU A 93 -2.06 9.42 -2.04
CA LEU A 93 -2.69 10.50 -2.81
C LEU A 93 -2.29 11.89 -2.30
N PRO A 94 -2.44 12.19 -0.99
CA PRO A 94 -1.96 13.46 -0.45
C PRO A 94 -0.43 13.49 -0.23
N LEU A 95 0.22 12.35 0.02
CA LEU A 95 1.63 12.28 0.36
C LEU A 95 2.55 12.61 -0.81
N ALA A 96 2.31 12.04 -1.98
CA ALA A 96 3.18 12.24 -3.14
C ALA A 96 3.28 13.74 -3.54
N PRO A 97 2.17 14.48 -3.71
CA PRO A 97 2.24 15.90 -3.99
C PRO A 97 2.79 16.73 -2.82
N LEU A 98 2.52 16.33 -1.57
CA LEU A 98 3.06 17.01 -0.39
C LEU A 98 4.59 16.98 -0.36
N VAL A 99 5.20 15.82 -0.58
CA VAL A 99 6.67 15.67 -0.61
C VAL A 99 7.28 16.39 -1.81
N ALA A 100 6.63 16.29 -2.98
CA ALA A 100 7.11 16.94 -4.19
C ALA A 100 7.09 18.48 -4.11
N ALA A 101 6.23 19.08 -3.29
CA ALA A 101 6.20 20.52 -3.02
C ALA A 101 7.53 21.05 -2.42
N PHE A 102 8.37 20.15 -1.89
CA PHE A 102 9.68 20.47 -1.30
C PHE A 102 10.87 20.07 -2.18
N ASP A 103 10.68 20.01 -3.49
CA ASP A 103 11.74 19.68 -4.45
C ASP A 103 12.41 18.31 -4.20
N VAL A 104 11.59 17.31 -3.89
CA VAL A 104 11.96 15.89 -3.86
C VAL A 104 11.09 15.18 -4.89
N ALA A 105 11.72 14.46 -5.83
CA ALA A 105 10.96 13.72 -6.83
C ALA A 105 10.37 12.43 -6.25
N VAL A 106 9.08 12.20 -6.50
CA VAL A 106 8.33 11.05 -5.97
C VAL A 106 7.81 10.18 -7.14
N PRO A 107 8.58 9.17 -7.58
CA PRO A 107 8.18 8.25 -8.64
C PRO A 107 7.37 7.10 -8.06
N GLN A 108 6.16 7.36 -7.57
CA GLN A 108 5.34 6.39 -6.86
C GLN A 108 4.78 5.31 -7.78
N LEU A 109 5.44 4.16 -7.86
CA LEU A 109 4.88 2.98 -8.52
C LEU A 109 3.88 2.29 -7.60
N SER A 110 2.68 2.11 -8.10
CA SER A 110 1.52 1.64 -7.33
C SER A 110 0.84 0.46 -7.99
N GLY A 111 0.00 -0.23 -7.22
CA GLY A 111 -0.78 -1.38 -7.66
C GLY A 111 -2.28 -1.14 -7.66
N ARG A 112 -3.00 -2.09 -8.28
CA ARG A 112 -4.45 -2.25 -8.15
C ARG A 112 -4.77 -3.03 -6.88
N GLY A 113 -5.95 -2.81 -6.33
CA GLY A 113 -6.44 -3.55 -5.17
C GLY A 113 -6.89 -4.97 -5.53
N LEU A 114 -6.83 -5.84 -4.53
CA LEU A 114 -7.36 -7.19 -4.59
C LEU A 114 -7.99 -7.54 -3.24
N GLY A 115 -9.17 -8.16 -3.26
CA GLY A 115 -9.93 -8.49 -2.05
C GLY A 115 -10.33 -7.24 -1.26
N HIS A 116 -10.06 -7.25 0.05
CA HIS A 116 -10.47 -6.21 1.00
C HIS A 116 -9.56 -4.96 1.00
N THR A 117 -8.41 -5.02 0.35
CA THR A 117 -7.47 -3.88 0.27
C THR A 117 -7.74 -3.05 -0.98
N GLY A 118 -7.91 -1.74 -0.84
CA GLY A 118 -8.08 -0.82 -1.96
C GLY A 118 -6.77 -0.53 -2.68
N GLY A 119 -6.80 -0.48 -4.03
CA GLY A 119 -5.63 -0.13 -4.85
C GLY A 119 -5.51 1.37 -5.09
N THR A 120 -4.29 1.89 -5.00
CA THR A 120 -4.03 3.32 -5.30
C THR A 120 -4.43 3.67 -6.74
N LEU A 121 -4.14 2.79 -7.70
CA LEU A 121 -4.51 3.04 -9.10
C LEU A 121 -6.02 3.05 -9.32
N ASP A 122 -6.77 2.16 -8.64
CA ASP A 122 -8.24 2.11 -8.74
C ASP A 122 -8.88 3.41 -8.22
N LYS A 123 -8.29 4.00 -7.17
CA LYS A 123 -8.71 5.31 -6.64
C LYS A 123 -8.45 6.42 -7.66
N MET A 124 -7.23 6.50 -8.18
CA MET A 124 -6.86 7.51 -9.17
C MET A 124 -7.66 7.39 -10.47
N GLU A 125 -7.99 6.17 -10.91
CA GLU A 125 -8.83 5.91 -12.10
C GLU A 125 -10.29 6.35 -11.93
N SER A 126 -10.72 6.69 -10.71
CA SER A 126 -12.02 7.35 -10.50
C SER A 126 -12.03 8.82 -10.95
N ILE A 127 -10.86 9.40 -11.20
CA ILE A 127 -10.72 10.77 -11.74
C ILE A 127 -10.89 10.71 -13.27
N PRO A 128 -11.85 11.45 -13.85
CA PRO A 128 -12.11 11.42 -15.29
C PRO A 128 -10.85 11.70 -16.12
N GLY A 129 -10.57 10.80 -17.08
CA GLY A 129 -9.45 10.93 -18.03
C GLY A 129 -8.07 10.51 -17.49
N TRP A 130 -7.90 10.28 -16.21
CA TRP A 130 -6.59 9.91 -15.64
C TRP A 130 -6.11 8.54 -16.12
N ARG A 131 -4.78 8.44 -16.40
CA ARG A 131 -4.15 7.23 -16.92
C ARG A 131 -3.12 6.67 -15.93
N ALA A 132 -3.24 5.37 -15.59
CA ALA A 132 -2.28 4.66 -14.74
C ALA A 132 -0.98 4.29 -15.46
N SER A 133 -1.02 4.06 -16.77
CA SER A 133 0.12 3.57 -17.54
C SER A 133 0.86 4.72 -18.21
N LEU A 134 2.15 4.83 -17.94
CA LEU A 134 3.09 5.76 -18.55
C LEU A 134 4.27 5.02 -19.13
N GLY A 135 4.82 5.54 -20.25
CA GLY A 135 6.14 5.14 -20.72
C GLY A 135 7.24 5.73 -19.84
N ASN A 136 8.45 5.14 -19.91
CA ASN A 136 9.58 5.64 -19.09
C ASN A 136 9.94 7.09 -19.41
N GLU A 137 9.85 7.52 -20.65
CA GLU A 137 10.09 8.92 -21.06
C GLU A 137 9.05 9.87 -20.52
N GLU A 138 7.75 9.49 -20.58
CA GLU A 138 6.65 10.27 -20.01
C GLU A 138 6.81 10.41 -18.48
N LEU A 139 7.16 9.31 -17.79
CA LEU A 139 7.39 9.30 -16.37
C LEU A 139 8.54 10.24 -15.97
N LEU A 140 9.70 10.16 -16.66
CA LEU A 140 10.83 11.04 -16.40
C LEU A 140 10.51 12.51 -16.69
N ALA A 141 9.80 12.80 -17.78
CA ALA A 141 9.37 14.16 -18.13
C ALA A 141 8.44 14.73 -17.06
N GLN A 142 7.46 13.96 -16.58
CA GLN A 142 6.56 14.41 -15.51
C GLN A 142 7.30 14.60 -14.20
N LEU A 143 8.22 13.71 -13.81
CA LEU A 143 9.05 13.89 -12.61
C LEU A 143 9.91 15.16 -12.72
N ALA A 144 10.46 15.45 -13.90
CA ALA A 144 11.25 16.65 -14.11
C ALA A 144 10.41 17.93 -13.99
N ASP A 145 9.20 17.96 -14.55
CA ASP A 145 8.31 19.12 -14.54
C ASP A 145 7.52 19.26 -13.25
N VAL A 146 6.82 18.20 -12.82
CA VAL A 146 5.87 18.25 -11.70
C VAL A 146 6.50 17.85 -10.38
N GLY A 147 7.43 16.89 -10.39
CA GLY A 147 8.06 16.31 -9.20
C GLY A 147 7.34 15.07 -8.65
N ALA A 148 6.13 14.77 -9.07
CA ALA A 148 5.38 13.60 -8.61
C ALA A 148 4.73 12.84 -9.76
N VAL A 149 4.74 11.51 -9.66
CA VAL A 149 4.03 10.58 -10.54
C VAL A 149 3.42 9.48 -9.69
N VAL A 150 2.18 9.11 -9.95
CA VAL A 150 1.56 7.87 -9.44
C VAL A 150 1.19 7.02 -10.65
N CYS A 151 1.85 5.87 -10.84
CA CYS A 151 1.58 5.06 -12.02
C CYS A 151 1.77 3.56 -11.75
N ALA A 152 1.36 2.74 -12.72
CA ALA A 152 1.60 1.31 -12.69
C ALA A 152 3.08 1.00 -12.95
N ALA A 153 3.62 -0.02 -12.28
CA ALA A 153 4.95 -0.51 -12.59
C ALA A 153 5.03 -1.05 -14.02
N GLY A 154 6.07 -0.67 -14.75
CA GLY A 154 6.36 -1.21 -16.08
C GLY A 154 6.62 -2.73 -16.06
N SER A 155 6.37 -3.39 -17.17
CA SER A 155 6.53 -4.86 -17.27
C SER A 155 7.97 -5.35 -17.11
N GLY A 156 8.95 -4.47 -17.27
CA GLY A 156 10.38 -4.80 -17.14
C GLY A 156 10.92 -4.76 -15.70
N LEU A 157 10.12 -4.30 -14.73
CA LEU A 157 10.58 -4.19 -13.35
C LEU A 157 10.39 -5.52 -12.61
N ALA A 158 11.49 -6.15 -12.14
CA ALA A 158 11.50 -7.40 -11.40
C ALA A 158 10.52 -8.50 -11.94
N PRO A 159 10.64 -8.94 -13.18
CA PRO A 159 9.70 -9.90 -13.80
C PRO A 159 9.64 -11.24 -13.04
N ALA A 160 10.74 -11.67 -12.42
CA ALA A 160 10.76 -12.85 -11.55
C ALA A 160 9.76 -12.71 -10.40
N ASP A 161 9.66 -11.53 -9.77
CA ASP A 161 8.70 -11.29 -8.70
C ASP A 161 7.25 -11.37 -9.19
N LYS A 162 6.96 -10.77 -10.35
CA LYS A 162 5.60 -10.81 -10.91
C LYS A 162 5.10 -12.24 -11.11
N LYS A 163 5.97 -13.13 -11.61
CA LYS A 163 5.65 -14.54 -11.82
C LYS A 163 5.50 -15.28 -10.49
N LEU A 164 6.46 -15.08 -9.58
CA LEU A 164 6.48 -15.75 -8.28
C LEU A 164 5.31 -15.30 -7.38
N TYR A 165 4.97 -14.02 -7.37
CA TYR A 165 3.84 -13.51 -6.58
C TYR A 165 2.51 -14.15 -7.01
N ALA A 166 2.27 -14.27 -8.32
CA ALA A 166 1.07 -14.92 -8.84
C ALA A 166 0.99 -16.41 -8.43
N LEU A 167 2.13 -17.10 -8.42
CA LEU A 167 2.22 -18.48 -7.95
C LEU A 167 1.94 -18.59 -6.45
N ARG A 168 2.52 -17.70 -5.64
CA ARG A 168 2.34 -17.70 -4.18
C ARG A 168 0.90 -17.46 -3.76
N ASP A 169 0.20 -16.57 -4.48
CA ASP A 169 -1.22 -16.29 -4.26
C ASP A 169 -2.07 -17.57 -4.46
N ALA A 170 -1.77 -18.34 -5.50
CA ALA A 170 -2.47 -19.59 -5.81
C ALA A 170 -2.11 -20.76 -4.88
N THR A 171 -0.94 -20.72 -4.21
CA THR A 171 -0.40 -21.86 -3.45
C THR A 171 -0.43 -21.66 -1.93
N GLY A 172 -1.02 -20.54 -1.45
CA GLY A 172 -1.11 -20.25 -0.01
C GLY A 172 0.25 -20.00 0.65
N THR A 173 1.22 -19.45 -0.10
CA THR A 173 2.58 -19.17 0.42
C THR A 173 2.89 -17.67 0.52
N VAL A 174 1.87 -16.81 0.43
CA VAL A 174 2.05 -15.35 0.51
C VAL A 174 2.61 -14.91 1.86
N GLU A 175 2.26 -15.59 2.97
CA GLU A 175 2.58 -15.18 4.34
C GLU A 175 4.06 -15.37 4.76
N ALA A 176 4.90 -15.94 3.89
CA ALA A 176 6.33 -16.10 4.17
C ALA A 176 7.04 -14.74 4.22
N ILE A 177 7.46 -14.27 5.41
CA ILE A 177 8.13 -12.97 5.57
C ILE A 177 9.33 -12.79 4.63
N PRO A 178 10.25 -13.77 4.46
CA PRO A 178 11.35 -13.63 3.51
C PRO A 178 10.88 -13.29 2.10
N LEU A 179 9.82 -13.96 1.65
CA LEU A 179 9.27 -13.77 0.31
C LEU A 179 8.41 -12.49 0.18
N ILE A 180 7.76 -12.04 1.26
CA ILE A 180 7.09 -10.74 1.28
C ILE A 180 8.12 -9.62 1.16
N ALA A 181 9.16 -9.65 2.01
CA ALA A 181 10.22 -8.66 2.02
C ALA A 181 10.93 -8.57 0.66
N SER A 182 11.33 -9.71 0.10
CA SER A 182 11.98 -9.77 -1.21
C SER A 182 11.08 -9.26 -2.33
N SER A 183 9.79 -9.60 -2.32
CA SER A 183 8.82 -9.16 -3.32
C SER A 183 8.64 -7.64 -3.31
N ILE A 184 8.53 -7.03 -2.13
CA ILE A 184 8.41 -5.58 -1.98
C ILE A 184 9.72 -4.91 -2.39
N MET A 185 10.82 -5.33 -1.78
CA MET A 185 12.11 -4.64 -1.89
C MET A 185 12.74 -4.81 -3.28
N SER A 186 12.53 -5.93 -3.96
CA SER A 186 13.03 -6.09 -5.34
C SER A 186 12.48 -5.04 -6.29
N LYS A 187 11.18 -4.73 -6.18
CA LYS A 187 10.54 -3.67 -6.99
C LYS A 187 11.01 -2.28 -6.56
N LYS A 188 11.04 -2.01 -5.25
CA LYS A 188 11.39 -0.69 -4.72
C LYS A 188 12.86 -0.32 -4.93
N ILE A 189 13.76 -1.29 -4.85
CA ILE A 189 15.18 -1.07 -5.18
C ILE A 189 15.39 -0.95 -6.70
N ALA A 190 14.68 -1.76 -7.52
CA ALA A 190 14.75 -1.66 -8.97
C ALA A 190 14.15 -0.35 -9.50
N GLU A 191 13.23 0.27 -8.78
CA GLU A 191 12.67 1.58 -9.05
C GLU A 191 13.73 2.70 -8.99
N GLY A 192 14.83 2.51 -8.26
CA GLY A 192 16.01 3.38 -8.32
C GLY A 192 15.93 4.67 -7.50
N THR A 193 15.01 4.77 -6.54
CA THR A 193 14.93 5.92 -5.62
C THR A 193 16.07 5.93 -4.60
N GLY A 194 16.57 7.12 -4.23
CA GLY A 194 17.61 7.27 -3.22
C GLY A 194 17.12 7.04 -1.78
N ALA A 195 15.83 7.25 -1.54
CA ALA A 195 15.20 7.10 -0.23
C ALA A 195 13.88 6.32 -0.33
N LEU A 196 13.59 5.51 0.69
CA LEU A 196 12.38 4.70 0.79
C LEU A 196 11.80 4.73 2.21
N VAL A 197 10.52 5.07 2.32
CA VAL A 197 9.79 4.96 3.57
C VAL A 197 8.76 3.83 3.46
N LEU A 198 8.83 2.88 4.39
CA LEU A 198 7.95 1.73 4.46
C LEU A 198 6.85 2.00 5.50
N ASP A 199 5.62 1.93 5.06
CA ASP A 199 4.42 2.02 5.90
C ASP A 199 3.91 0.60 6.16
N VAL A 200 4.37 -0.01 7.26
CA VAL A 200 4.08 -1.40 7.62
C VAL A 200 2.83 -1.44 8.49
N LYS A 201 1.72 -1.84 7.88
CA LYS A 201 0.42 -1.93 8.53
C LYS A 201 0.33 -3.11 9.49
N VAL A 202 -0.25 -2.88 10.67
CA VAL A 202 -0.43 -3.86 11.75
C VAL A 202 -1.90 -3.88 12.18
N GLY A 203 -2.54 -5.04 12.20
CA GLY A 203 -3.89 -5.18 12.72
C GLY A 203 -4.83 -5.99 11.84
N SER A 204 -6.12 -5.98 12.17
CA SER A 204 -7.13 -6.83 11.54
C SER A 204 -7.27 -6.59 10.03
N GLY A 205 -7.14 -5.35 9.57
CA GLY A 205 -7.20 -4.97 8.17
C GLY A 205 -5.88 -5.09 7.41
N ALA A 206 -4.77 -5.48 8.05
CA ALA A 206 -3.45 -5.62 7.45
C ALA A 206 -3.09 -7.08 7.14
N PHE A 207 -2.01 -7.30 6.38
CA PHE A 207 -1.39 -8.62 6.23
C PHE A 207 -0.72 -9.07 7.53
N MET A 208 0.01 -8.16 8.21
CA MET A 208 0.63 -8.45 9.50
C MET A 208 -0.40 -8.25 10.62
N LYS A 209 -0.81 -9.34 11.25
CA LYS A 209 -1.84 -9.33 12.29
C LYS A 209 -1.31 -8.95 13.66
N THR A 210 -0.01 -9.13 13.90
CA THR A 210 0.63 -8.85 15.19
C THR A 210 1.80 -7.90 15.01
N ARG A 211 2.09 -7.14 16.07
CA ARG A 211 3.21 -6.21 16.11
C ARG A 211 4.54 -6.91 15.86
N ASP A 212 4.78 -8.06 16.51
CA ASP A 212 6.05 -8.80 16.40
C ASP A 212 6.35 -9.19 14.94
N ARG A 213 5.33 -9.71 14.22
CA ARG A 213 5.47 -10.10 12.81
C ARG A 213 5.71 -8.88 11.91
N ALA A 214 5.07 -7.75 12.22
CA ALA A 214 5.28 -6.51 11.48
C ALA A 214 6.68 -5.92 11.74
N GLU A 215 7.19 -5.99 12.97
CA GLU A 215 8.55 -5.58 13.31
C GLU A 215 9.59 -6.46 12.59
N GLU A 216 9.40 -7.77 12.55
CA GLU A 216 10.26 -8.71 11.82
C GLU A 216 10.31 -8.34 10.33
N LEU A 217 9.15 -8.13 9.70
CA LEU A 217 9.06 -7.72 8.30
C LEU A 217 9.74 -6.36 8.06
N ALA A 218 9.46 -5.38 8.92
CA ALA A 218 10.03 -4.03 8.81
C ALA A 218 11.55 -4.05 8.91
N ARG A 219 12.12 -4.74 9.93
CA ARG A 219 13.58 -4.90 10.09
C ARG A 219 14.22 -5.59 8.88
N THR A 220 13.59 -6.64 8.36
CA THR A 220 14.05 -7.34 7.17
C THR A 220 14.09 -6.41 5.96
N MET A 221 13.03 -5.64 5.72
CA MET A 221 12.96 -4.72 4.58
C MET A 221 13.94 -3.52 4.73
N VAL A 222 14.07 -2.96 5.92
CA VAL A 222 15.05 -1.89 6.18
C VAL A 222 16.46 -2.39 5.94
N ALA A 223 16.82 -3.60 6.40
CA ALA A 223 18.11 -4.19 6.14
C ALA A 223 18.37 -4.37 4.63
N LEU A 224 17.42 -4.92 3.87
CA LEU A 224 17.53 -5.09 2.42
C LEU A 224 17.74 -3.76 1.68
N GLY A 225 17.02 -2.70 2.07
CA GLY A 225 17.18 -1.38 1.48
C GLY A 225 18.55 -0.79 1.77
N THR A 226 19.00 -0.88 3.02
CA THR A 226 20.33 -0.42 3.46
C THR A 226 21.45 -1.16 2.74
N ASP A 227 21.37 -2.50 2.64
CA ASP A 227 22.35 -3.32 1.93
C ASP A 227 22.42 -2.97 0.43
N ALA A 228 21.31 -2.49 -0.14
CA ALA A 228 21.25 -2.00 -1.53
C ALA A 228 21.65 -0.52 -1.71
N GLY A 229 22.03 0.18 -0.64
CA GLY A 229 22.41 1.59 -0.67
C GLY A 229 21.23 2.57 -0.75
N VAL A 230 20.01 2.12 -0.44
CA VAL A 230 18.81 2.96 -0.36
C VAL A 230 18.60 3.37 1.10
N ASN A 231 18.48 4.69 1.35
CA ASN A 231 18.17 5.17 2.69
C ASN A 231 16.72 4.78 3.06
N THR A 232 16.59 3.75 3.91
CA THR A 232 15.31 3.10 4.18
C THR A 232 14.91 3.21 5.65
N VAL A 233 13.67 3.64 5.87
CA VAL A 233 13.02 3.75 7.19
C VAL A 233 11.66 3.08 7.13
N ALA A 234 11.22 2.46 8.23
CA ALA A 234 9.88 1.89 8.35
C ALA A 234 9.11 2.53 9.51
N LEU A 235 7.84 2.83 9.29
CA LEU A 235 6.86 3.11 10.33
C LEU A 235 5.93 1.92 10.49
N LEU A 236 5.69 1.51 11.74
CA LEU A 236 4.61 0.58 12.08
C LEU A 236 3.35 1.38 12.30
N THR A 237 2.28 1.06 11.59
CA THR A 237 1.04 1.85 11.63
C THR A 237 -0.18 0.98 11.89
N ASN A 238 -1.12 1.51 12.67
CA ASN A 238 -2.33 0.81 13.08
C ASN A 238 -3.28 0.58 11.89
N MET A 239 -3.76 -0.65 11.75
CA MET A 239 -4.77 -1.06 10.78
C MET A 239 -5.85 -1.96 11.43
N ASP A 240 -6.05 -1.90 12.74
CA ASP A 240 -7.23 -2.45 13.40
C ASP A 240 -8.47 -1.62 13.11
N THR A 241 -8.26 -0.31 12.89
CA THR A 241 -9.27 0.66 12.47
C THR A 241 -8.96 1.15 11.06
N PRO A 242 -9.95 1.30 10.15
CA PRO A 242 -9.73 1.88 8.83
C PRO A 242 -9.14 3.29 8.91
N LEU A 243 -8.27 3.67 7.97
CA LEU A 243 -7.77 5.04 7.89
C LEU A 243 -8.84 5.98 7.32
N GLY A 244 -8.99 7.13 7.95
CA GLY A 244 -9.99 8.12 7.59
C GLY A 244 -11.41 7.66 7.84
N ARG A 245 -12.34 8.28 7.13
CA ARG A 245 -13.78 8.01 7.23
C ARG A 245 -14.34 7.33 6.00
N THR A 246 -13.52 6.97 5.02
CA THR A 246 -13.96 6.35 3.78
C THR A 246 -13.10 5.15 3.40
N ALA A 247 -13.73 4.12 2.83
CA ALA A 247 -13.09 2.98 2.19
C ALA A 247 -13.79 2.73 0.85
N GLY A 248 -13.08 2.93 -0.26
CA GLY A 248 -13.61 2.85 -1.63
C GLY A 248 -12.84 3.79 -2.54
N ASN A 249 -13.17 3.81 -3.85
CA ASN A 249 -12.31 4.48 -4.83
C ASN A 249 -12.51 6.02 -4.83
N ALA A 250 -13.59 6.53 -5.42
CA ALA A 250 -13.87 7.98 -5.49
C ALA A 250 -14.07 8.62 -4.11
N LEU A 251 -14.61 7.87 -3.15
CA LEU A 251 -14.78 8.35 -1.77
C LEU A 251 -13.43 8.70 -1.13
N GLU A 252 -12.42 7.84 -1.33
CA GLU A 252 -11.09 8.08 -0.79
C GLU A 252 -10.33 9.19 -1.53
N VAL A 253 -10.57 9.39 -2.83
CA VAL A 253 -10.03 10.56 -3.55
C VAL A 253 -10.61 11.85 -2.98
N ARG A 254 -11.93 11.90 -2.73
CA ARG A 254 -12.59 13.07 -2.13
C ARG A 254 -11.99 13.42 -0.76
N GLU A 255 -11.82 12.42 0.10
CA GLU A 255 -11.20 12.60 1.42
C GLU A 255 -9.73 13.06 1.32
N SER A 256 -9.00 12.57 0.32
CA SER A 256 -7.62 13.03 0.04
C SER A 256 -7.56 14.48 -0.40
N LEU A 257 -8.54 14.94 -1.20
CA LEU A 257 -8.66 16.35 -1.58
C LEU A 257 -8.97 17.24 -0.38
N GLU A 258 -9.77 16.76 0.59
CA GLU A 258 -10.00 17.48 1.84
C GLU A 258 -8.69 17.66 2.63
N VAL A 259 -7.84 16.62 2.70
CA VAL A 259 -6.52 16.71 3.33
C VAL A 259 -5.63 17.73 2.63
N LEU A 260 -5.57 17.69 1.30
CA LEU A 260 -4.78 18.65 0.50
C LEU A 260 -5.31 20.09 0.59
N ALA A 261 -6.57 20.26 0.97
CA ALA A 261 -7.19 21.56 1.22
C ALA A 261 -7.06 22.04 2.68
N GLY A 262 -6.26 21.35 3.50
CA GLY A 262 -6.00 21.72 4.90
C GLY A 262 -7.02 21.21 5.90
N GLY A 263 -7.93 20.31 5.49
CA GLY A 263 -8.94 19.65 6.33
C GLY A 263 -8.71 18.14 6.43
N GLY A 264 -9.80 17.38 6.38
CA GLY A 264 -9.81 15.92 6.37
C GLY A 264 -9.66 15.25 7.74
N PRO A 265 -9.74 13.93 7.81
CA PRO A 265 -9.63 13.17 9.05
C PRO A 265 -8.24 13.28 9.70
N ARG A 266 -8.25 13.43 11.03
CA ARG A 266 -7.02 13.65 11.80
C ARG A 266 -5.97 12.55 11.61
N ASP A 267 -6.38 11.29 11.61
CA ASP A 267 -5.50 10.14 11.45
C ASP A 267 -4.82 10.12 10.07
N VAL A 268 -5.55 10.50 9.01
CA VAL A 268 -5.00 10.61 7.65
C VAL A 268 -3.99 11.76 7.58
N VAL A 269 -4.33 12.94 8.14
CA VAL A 269 -3.43 14.10 8.17
C VAL A 269 -2.16 13.76 8.96
N GLU A 270 -2.30 13.20 10.18
CA GLU A 270 -1.18 12.84 11.05
C GLU A 270 -0.22 11.86 10.35
N LEU A 271 -0.75 10.79 9.75
CA LEU A 271 0.07 9.80 9.07
C LEU A 271 0.72 10.36 7.79
N THR A 272 -0.02 11.16 7.02
CA THR A 272 0.52 11.81 5.81
C THR A 272 1.69 12.72 6.14
N VAL A 273 1.54 13.58 7.14
CA VAL A 273 2.59 14.53 7.57
C VAL A 273 3.81 13.77 8.13
N GLN A 274 3.59 12.73 8.94
CA GLN A 274 4.71 11.98 9.50
C GLN A 274 5.48 11.20 8.41
N LEU A 275 4.80 10.54 7.49
CA LEU A 275 5.45 9.88 6.35
C LEU A 275 6.20 10.89 5.46
N ALA A 276 5.63 12.07 5.24
CA ALA A 276 6.31 13.14 4.51
C ALA A 276 7.59 13.61 5.21
N ARG A 277 7.57 13.76 6.55
CA ARG A 277 8.78 14.07 7.33
C ARG A 277 9.86 13.01 7.18
N GLU A 278 9.50 11.73 7.27
CA GLU A 278 10.45 10.63 7.07
C GLU A 278 11.00 10.61 5.63
N MET A 279 10.17 10.83 4.62
CA MET A 279 10.60 10.89 3.22
C MET A 279 11.55 12.07 2.98
N LEU A 280 11.22 13.25 3.49
CA LEU A 280 12.07 14.45 3.38
C LEU A 280 13.40 14.27 4.12
N ALA A 281 13.37 13.74 5.34
CA ALA A 281 14.58 13.46 6.11
C ALA A 281 15.48 12.44 5.40
N ALA A 282 14.90 11.34 4.90
CA ALA A 282 15.63 10.32 4.15
C ALA A 282 16.19 10.85 2.83
N ALA A 283 15.56 11.86 2.22
CA ALA A 283 16.01 12.57 1.02
C ALA A 283 16.99 13.72 1.31
N GLY A 284 17.50 13.85 2.56
CA GLY A 284 18.50 14.84 2.96
C GLY A 284 17.92 16.20 3.38
N LYS A 285 16.62 16.28 3.70
CA LYS A 285 15.93 17.50 4.16
C LYS A 285 15.28 17.33 5.55
N PRO A 286 16.06 16.98 6.60
CA PRO A 286 15.50 16.62 7.93
C PRO A 286 14.83 17.78 8.67
N ASP A 287 15.20 19.02 8.35
CA ASP A 287 14.71 20.22 9.04
C ASP A 287 13.42 20.80 8.41
N VAL A 288 12.91 20.19 7.34
CA VAL A 288 11.70 20.65 6.64
C VAL A 288 10.45 20.12 7.35
N ASP A 289 9.56 21.03 7.75
CA ASP A 289 8.21 20.65 8.20
C ASP A 289 7.21 20.71 7.02
N PRO A 290 6.66 19.56 6.60
CA PRO A 290 5.72 19.53 5.47
C PRO A 290 4.30 20.02 5.81
N ALA A 291 3.93 20.09 7.09
CA ALA A 291 2.54 20.38 7.49
C ALA A 291 1.98 21.69 6.92
N PRO A 292 2.73 22.82 6.85
CA PRO A 292 2.22 24.06 6.27
C PRO A 292 1.78 23.95 4.81
N ALA A 293 2.39 23.07 4.02
CA ALA A 293 2.07 22.93 2.59
C ALA A 293 0.66 22.32 2.33
N LEU A 294 0.05 21.71 3.33
CA LEU A 294 -1.36 21.33 3.27
C LEU A 294 -2.31 22.53 3.51
N GLN A 295 -1.81 23.62 4.13
CA GLN A 295 -2.60 24.79 4.50
C GLN A 295 -2.48 25.94 3.51
N ASP A 296 -1.30 26.10 2.88
CA ASP A 296 -0.99 27.21 1.97
C ASP A 296 -1.34 26.93 0.49
N GLY A 297 -1.80 25.68 0.20
CA GLY A 297 -2.21 25.26 -1.14
C GLY A 297 -1.09 24.68 -2.00
N SER A 298 0.18 24.75 -1.59
CA SER A 298 1.30 24.29 -2.43
C SER A 298 1.24 22.79 -2.75
N ALA A 299 0.82 21.94 -1.80
CA ALA A 299 0.61 20.53 -2.06
C ALA A 299 -0.58 20.27 -3.02
N MET A 300 -1.65 21.03 -2.91
CA MET A 300 -2.80 20.97 -3.82
C MET A 300 -2.42 21.38 -5.24
N ASP A 301 -1.56 22.38 -5.41
CA ASP A 301 -1.10 22.81 -6.75
C ASP A 301 -0.27 21.70 -7.42
N VAL A 302 0.58 21.01 -6.67
CA VAL A 302 1.31 19.83 -7.19
C VAL A 302 0.35 18.70 -7.55
N TRP A 303 -0.67 18.42 -6.71
CA TRP A 303 -1.71 17.43 -7.01
C TRP A 303 -2.40 17.72 -8.35
N ARG A 304 -2.86 18.96 -8.56
CA ARG A 304 -3.53 19.35 -9.80
C ARG A 304 -2.64 19.16 -11.03
N ARG A 305 -1.39 19.57 -10.94
CA ARG A 305 -0.40 19.36 -12.00
C ARG A 305 -0.13 17.87 -12.25
N MET A 306 0.01 17.07 -11.19
CA MET A 306 0.24 15.62 -11.29
C MET A 306 -0.92 14.91 -11.98
N VAL A 307 -2.17 15.22 -11.61
CA VAL A 307 -3.36 14.62 -12.22
C VAL A 307 -3.48 15.05 -13.69
N ALA A 308 -3.31 16.33 -13.99
CA ALA A 308 -3.40 16.86 -15.35
C ALA A 308 -2.31 16.28 -16.26
N ALA A 309 -1.08 16.12 -15.79
CA ALA A 309 0.02 15.55 -16.58
C ALA A 309 -0.26 14.09 -17.00
N GLN A 310 -1.11 13.36 -16.26
CA GLN A 310 -1.55 12.00 -16.60
C GLN A 310 -2.91 11.98 -17.33
N GLY A 311 -3.37 13.12 -17.85
CA GLY A 311 -4.58 13.26 -18.65
C GLY A 311 -5.88 13.36 -17.85
N GLY A 312 -5.81 13.36 -16.51
CA GLY A 312 -6.97 13.55 -15.65
C GLY A 312 -7.39 15.01 -15.56
N ASP A 313 -8.68 15.23 -15.32
CA ASP A 313 -9.20 16.56 -14.97
C ASP A 313 -9.29 16.68 -13.44
N PRO A 314 -8.39 17.47 -12.79
CA PRO A 314 -8.34 17.59 -11.35
C PRO A 314 -9.54 18.33 -10.74
N ASP A 315 -10.29 19.07 -11.55
CA ASP A 315 -11.45 19.86 -11.13
C ASP A 315 -12.78 19.21 -11.55
N ALA A 316 -12.74 18.09 -12.28
CA ALA A 316 -13.94 17.35 -12.65
C ALA A 316 -14.67 16.78 -11.42
N PRO A 317 -16.02 16.78 -11.41
CA PRO A 317 -16.75 16.14 -10.35
C PRO A 317 -16.46 14.64 -10.30
N LEU A 318 -16.09 14.14 -9.12
CA LEU A 318 -15.91 12.72 -8.90
C LEU A 318 -17.25 11.99 -8.98
N PRO A 319 -17.27 10.74 -9.49
CA PRO A 319 -18.48 9.98 -9.61
C PRO A 319 -19.11 9.70 -8.23
N VAL A 320 -20.44 9.69 -8.17
CA VAL A 320 -21.25 9.42 -6.98
C VAL A 320 -22.15 8.23 -7.24
N ALA A 321 -22.41 7.44 -6.18
CA ALA A 321 -23.29 6.28 -6.26
C ALA A 321 -24.75 6.70 -6.43
N GLU A 322 -25.48 5.96 -7.27
CA GLU A 322 -26.92 6.11 -7.42
C GLU A 322 -27.71 5.55 -6.24
N HIS A 323 -27.13 4.52 -5.58
CA HIS A 323 -27.76 3.82 -4.47
C HIS A 323 -26.92 3.95 -3.21
N THR A 324 -27.58 4.32 -2.12
CA THR A 324 -26.99 4.38 -0.79
C THR A 324 -27.85 3.66 0.23
N HIS A 325 -27.22 3.10 1.27
CA HIS A 325 -27.90 2.48 2.40
C HIS A 325 -27.24 2.92 3.70
N VAL A 326 -28.05 3.42 4.65
CA VAL A 326 -27.57 3.88 5.96
C VAL A 326 -27.72 2.76 6.98
N VAL A 327 -26.63 2.44 7.68
CA VAL A 327 -26.63 1.54 8.85
C VAL A 327 -26.60 2.40 10.09
N ALA A 328 -27.62 2.28 10.94
CA ALA A 328 -27.77 3.07 12.14
C ALA A 328 -27.28 2.33 13.40
N ALA A 329 -26.86 3.10 14.41
CA ALA A 329 -26.48 2.58 15.72
C ALA A 329 -27.70 1.97 16.45
N GLU A 330 -27.52 0.78 17.03
CA GLU A 330 -28.57 0.08 17.77
C GLU A 330 -28.68 0.51 19.23
N SER A 331 -27.62 1.15 19.78
CA SER A 331 -27.54 1.59 21.17
C SER A 331 -26.74 2.88 21.31
N ASP A 332 -26.89 3.55 22.46
CA ASP A 332 -26.00 4.63 22.87
C ASP A 332 -24.67 4.06 23.39
N GLY A 333 -23.59 4.84 23.28
CA GLY A 333 -22.29 4.49 23.84
C GLY A 333 -21.12 5.15 23.14
N TYR A 334 -19.91 4.79 23.57
CA TYR A 334 -18.68 5.19 22.93
C TYR A 334 -18.20 4.06 22.01
N VAL A 335 -17.83 4.37 20.78
CA VAL A 335 -17.23 3.37 19.88
C VAL A 335 -15.93 2.89 20.50
N ALA A 336 -15.88 1.61 20.86
CA ALA A 336 -14.70 0.98 21.42
C ALA A 336 -13.83 0.33 20.34
N ARG A 337 -14.46 -0.21 19.30
CA ARG A 337 -13.78 -0.86 18.17
C ARG A 337 -14.55 -0.60 16.90
N LEU A 338 -13.81 -0.39 15.82
CA LEU A 338 -14.29 -0.37 14.44
C LEU A 338 -13.36 -1.27 13.61
N ASP A 339 -13.85 -2.42 13.19
CA ASP A 339 -13.04 -3.46 12.54
C ASP A 339 -12.68 -3.09 11.10
N ALA A 340 -11.39 -2.89 10.83
CA ALA A 340 -10.90 -2.56 9.50
C ALA A 340 -11.16 -3.67 8.47
N MET A 341 -11.01 -4.95 8.84
CA MET A 341 -11.26 -6.07 7.94
C MET A 341 -12.73 -6.11 7.51
N ALA A 342 -13.65 -5.95 8.45
CA ALA A 342 -15.09 -5.94 8.18
C ALA A 342 -15.46 -4.82 7.19
N VAL A 343 -14.94 -3.60 7.41
CA VAL A 343 -15.18 -2.46 6.51
C VAL A 343 -14.56 -2.70 5.13
N GLY A 344 -13.34 -3.24 5.07
CA GLY A 344 -12.68 -3.57 3.80
C GLY A 344 -13.43 -4.61 2.99
N VAL A 345 -13.93 -5.67 3.66
CA VAL A 345 -14.76 -6.72 3.02
C VAL A 345 -16.10 -6.14 2.56
N ALA A 346 -16.73 -5.26 3.34
CA ALA A 346 -17.97 -4.60 2.93
C ALA A 346 -17.74 -3.72 1.68
N ALA A 347 -16.70 -2.90 1.65
CA ALA A 347 -16.34 -2.08 0.49
C ALA A 347 -16.09 -2.95 -0.75
N TRP A 348 -15.35 -4.06 -0.60
CA TRP A 348 -15.14 -5.04 -1.66
C TRP A 348 -16.45 -5.62 -2.18
N ARG A 349 -17.33 -6.08 -1.27
CA ARG A 349 -18.63 -6.66 -1.63
C ARG A 349 -19.56 -5.66 -2.31
N LEU A 350 -19.46 -4.36 -1.99
CA LEU A 350 -20.18 -3.27 -2.67
C LEU A 350 -19.70 -3.04 -4.11
N GLY A 351 -18.50 -3.52 -4.44
CA GLY A 351 -17.89 -3.38 -5.77
C GLY A 351 -16.68 -2.45 -5.84
N ALA A 352 -16.17 -1.95 -4.71
CA ALA A 352 -14.98 -1.11 -4.69
C ALA A 352 -13.66 -1.88 -4.96
N GLY A 353 -13.66 -3.19 -4.77
CA GLY A 353 -12.52 -4.07 -5.04
C GLY A 353 -12.89 -5.20 -5.99
N ARG A 354 -11.92 -6.02 -6.35
CA ARG A 354 -12.06 -7.16 -7.26
C ARG A 354 -11.68 -8.48 -6.59
N ALA A 355 -12.34 -9.56 -7.00
CA ALA A 355 -11.96 -10.92 -6.59
C ALA A 355 -10.90 -11.51 -7.51
N ARG A 356 -10.91 -11.14 -8.79
CA ARG A 356 -9.95 -11.57 -9.82
C ARG A 356 -9.36 -10.32 -10.48
N LYS A 357 -8.16 -10.43 -11.04
CA LYS A 357 -7.48 -9.30 -11.71
C LYS A 357 -8.28 -8.70 -12.87
N GLU A 358 -9.10 -9.52 -13.49
CA GLU A 358 -9.92 -9.16 -14.66
C GLU A 358 -11.27 -8.53 -14.29
N ASP A 359 -11.66 -8.61 -13.01
CA ASP A 359 -12.95 -8.06 -12.57
C ASP A 359 -12.90 -6.52 -12.62
N ASP A 360 -13.99 -5.91 -13.09
CA ASP A 360 -14.17 -4.47 -13.04
C ASP A 360 -14.51 -4.01 -11.60
N VAL A 361 -14.02 -2.83 -11.25
CA VAL A 361 -14.38 -2.17 -9.98
C VAL A 361 -15.31 -0.99 -10.25
N GLN A 362 -16.21 -0.73 -9.31
CA GLN A 362 -17.08 0.43 -9.34
C GLN A 362 -16.37 1.61 -8.66
N ALA A 363 -16.08 2.65 -9.43
CA ALA A 363 -15.48 3.88 -8.90
C ALA A 363 -16.31 4.53 -7.78
N VAL A 364 -17.64 4.37 -7.84
CA VAL A 364 -18.61 4.95 -6.89
C VAL A 364 -18.80 4.13 -5.62
N ALA A 365 -18.37 2.84 -5.61
CA ALA A 365 -18.65 1.94 -4.51
C ALA A 365 -17.73 2.19 -3.31
N GLY A 366 -18.27 1.95 -2.11
CA GLY A 366 -17.50 2.05 -0.87
C GLY A 366 -18.36 2.20 0.37
N VAL A 367 -17.69 2.42 1.48
CA VAL A 367 -18.25 2.63 2.81
C VAL A 367 -17.78 3.98 3.35
N GLU A 368 -18.73 4.80 3.79
CA GLU A 368 -18.46 5.99 4.58
C GLU A 368 -18.76 5.68 6.05
N MET A 369 -17.81 6.00 6.94
CA MET A 369 -17.87 5.75 8.38
C MET A 369 -18.15 7.06 9.12
N HIS A 370 -19.26 7.13 9.86
CA HIS A 370 -19.66 8.35 10.57
C HIS A 370 -19.14 8.42 11.99
N ALA A 371 -18.62 7.31 12.53
CA ALA A 371 -18.04 7.25 13.86
C ALA A 371 -16.73 6.44 13.86
N LYS A 372 -15.81 6.83 14.72
CA LYS A 372 -14.49 6.21 14.92
C LYS A 372 -14.33 5.83 16.41
N PRO A 373 -13.38 4.94 16.76
CA PRO A 373 -13.07 4.67 18.16
C PRO A 373 -12.85 5.96 18.95
N GLY A 374 -13.51 6.05 20.11
CA GLY A 374 -13.55 7.23 20.97
C GLY A 374 -14.75 8.16 20.74
N ASP A 375 -15.43 8.10 19.60
CA ASP A 375 -16.62 8.92 19.35
C ASP A 375 -17.81 8.41 20.17
N HIS A 376 -18.61 9.33 20.72
CA HIS A 376 -19.89 9.02 21.35
C HIS A 376 -20.99 8.97 20.29
N ILE A 377 -21.76 7.88 20.29
CA ILE A 377 -22.89 7.69 19.39
C ILE A 377 -24.20 7.53 20.17
N THR A 378 -25.30 7.89 19.53
CA THR A 378 -26.64 7.69 20.06
C THR A 378 -27.41 6.70 19.19
N ARG A 379 -28.32 5.96 19.79
CA ARG A 379 -29.20 5.03 19.07
C ARG A 379 -29.92 5.74 17.92
N GLY A 380 -29.86 5.13 16.72
CA GLY A 380 -30.44 5.66 15.49
C GLY A 380 -29.52 6.63 14.74
N ALA A 381 -28.39 7.06 15.31
CA ALA A 381 -27.39 7.83 14.56
C ALA A 381 -26.74 6.98 13.47
N PRO A 382 -26.37 7.55 12.31
CA PRO A 382 -25.68 6.81 11.27
C PRO A 382 -24.31 6.32 11.75
N LEU A 383 -24.01 5.03 11.53
CA LEU A 383 -22.68 4.43 11.70
C LEU A 383 -21.95 4.33 10.36
N PHE A 384 -22.67 3.86 9.35
CA PHE A 384 -22.14 3.72 7.99
C PHE A 384 -23.13 4.23 6.97
N THR A 385 -22.60 4.78 5.87
CA THR A 385 -23.33 4.89 4.61
C THR A 385 -22.63 4.00 3.58
N LEU A 386 -23.35 3.05 3.02
CA LEU A 386 -22.91 2.16 1.97
C LEU A 386 -23.24 2.76 0.62
N HIS A 387 -22.32 2.68 -0.34
CA HIS A 387 -22.44 3.26 -1.67
C HIS A 387 -22.20 2.19 -2.73
N THR A 388 -23.07 2.08 -3.74
CA THR A 388 -22.89 1.16 -4.86
C THR A 388 -23.73 1.58 -6.07
N ALA A 389 -23.33 1.17 -7.28
CA ALA A 389 -24.19 1.23 -8.46
C ALA A 389 -25.11 0.00 -8.60
N THR A 390 -24.97 -1.01 -7.73
CA THR A 390 -25.66 -2.30 -7.81
C THR A 390 -26.32 -2.62 -6.47
N PRO A 391 -27.60 -2.24 -6.24
CA PRO A 391 -28.25 -2.31 -4.92
C PRO A 391 -28.33 -3.74 -4.34
N GLU A 392 -28.32 -4.78 -5.19
CA GLU A 392 -28.31 -6.19 -4.76
C GLU A 392 -27.05 -6.55 -3.96
N ARG A 393 -26.02 -5.71 -3.99
CA ARG A 393 -24.78 -5.91 -3.24
C ARG A 393 -24.89 -5.51 -1.76
N PHE A 394 -25.91 -4.76 -1.38
CA PHE A 394 -26.07 -4.30 0.02
C PHE A 394 -26.18 -5.44 1.01
N GLU A 395 -26.97 -6.49 0.72
CA GLU A 395 -27.17 -7.62 1.62
C GLU A 395 -25.84 -8.25 2.07
N ARG A 396 -24.98 -8.59 1.11
CA ARG A 396 -23.66 -9.19 1.40
C ARG A 396 -22.68 -8.21 2.09
N ALA A 397 -22.82 -6.93 1.85
CA ALA A 397 -22.00 -5.92 2.53
C ALA A 397 -22.44 -5.73 3.99
N LEU A 398 -23.76 -5.77 4.26
CA LEU A 398 -24.31 -5.74 5.61
C LEU A 398 -23.88 -6.95 6.44
N GLU A 399 -23.88 -8.16 5.85
CA GLU A 399 -23.32 -9.37 6.50
C GLU A 399 -21.86 -9.16 6.93
N ALA A 400 -21.04 -8.45 6.13
CA ALA A 400 -19.64 -8.20 6.48
C ALA A 400 -19.48 -7.21 7.62
N LEU A 401 -20.45 -6.29 7.79
CA LEU A 401 -20.45 -5.28 8.85
C LEU A 401 -21.09 -5.77 10.14
N ASP A 402 -21.66 -6.96 10.17
CA ASP A 402 -22.20 -7.53 11.42
C ASP A 402 -21.09 -7.68 12.46
N GLY A 403 -21.29 -7.09 13.65
CA GLY A 403 -20.27 -7.04 14.70
C GLY A 403 -19.02 -6.18 14.41
N ALA A 404 -18.99 -5.41 13.31
CA ALA A 404 -17.87 -4.54 12.96
C ALA A 404 -17.62 -3.42 13.97
N VAL A 405 -18.67 -2.96 14.65
CA VAL A 405 -18.61 -1.92 15.68
C VAL A 405 -18.96 -2.52 17.03
N THR A 406 -18.13 -2.25 18.03
CA THR A 406 -18.47 -2.52 19.44
C THR A 406 -18.48 -1.21 20.22
N CYS A 407 -19.42 -1.08 21.18
CA CYS A 407 -19.59 0.10 22.00
C CYS A 407 -19.25 -0.18 23.47
N SER A 408 -18.77 0.86 24.18
CA SER A 408 -18.53 0.89 25.62
C SER A 408 -19.48 1.88 26.27
N GLY A 409 -19.88 1.62 27.51
CA GLY A 409 -20.64 2.59 28.33
C GLY A 409 -19.79 3.74 28.89
N SER A 410 -18.45 3.69 28.70
CA SER A 410 -17.50 4.72 29.16
C SER A 410 -16.61 5.19 28.02
N PRO A 411 -16.05 6.42 28.10
CA PRO A 411 -15.11 6.94 27.10
C PRO A 411 -13.95 5.97 26.82
N VAL A 412 -13.57 5.88 25.55
CA VAL A 412 -12.46 5.05 25.06
C VAL A 412 -11.40 5.96 24.44
N THR A 413 -10.15 5.70 24.77
CA THR A 413 -9.01 6.37 24.11
C THR A 413 -8.64 5.56 22.87
N PRO A 414 -8.65 6.14 21.65
CA PRO A 414 -8.21 5.45 20.44
C PRO A 414 -6.72 5.08 20.51
N ASP A 415 -6.35 3.96 19.93
CA ASP A 415 -4.95 3.63 19.73
C ASP A 415 -4.29 4.62 18.77
N PRO A 416 -2.98 4.90 18.93
CA PRO A 416 -2.25 5.80 18.05
C PRO A 416 -2.16 5.20 16.64
N VAL A 417 -2.23 6.06 15.62
CA VAL A 417 -2.07 5.63 14.22
C VAL A 417 -0.64 5.17 13.93
N ILE A 418 0.36 5.78 14.58
CA ILE A 418 1.77 5.42 14.45
C ILE A 418 2.19 4.67 15.72
N MET A 419 2.61 3.42 15.55
CA MET A 419 2.93 2.49 16.63
C MET A 419 4.43 2.36 16.90
N GLY A 420 5.27 2.76 15.95
CA GLY A 420 6.72 2.68 16.07
C GLY A 420 7.47 3.07 14.81
N ARG A 421 8.79 3.22 14.95
CA ARG A 421 9.72 3.56 13.89
C ARG A 421 10.93 2.62 13.94
N ILE A 422 11.39 2.17 12.79
CA ILE A 422 12.54 1.28 12.63
C ILE A 422 13.44 1.85 11.55
N ASP A 423 14.73 2.00 11.83
CA ASP A 423 15.76 2.38 10.88
C ASP A 423 16.98 1.44 10.94
N ALA A 424 18.00 1.72 10.15
CA ALA A 424 19.19 0.86 10.04
C ALA A 424 20.01 0.76 11.35
N GLY A 425 19.78 1.62 12.33
CA GLY A 425 20.46 1.61 13.63
C GLY A 425 19.65 0.97 14.76
N ALA A 426 18.44 0.47 14.48
CA ALA A 426 17.49 -0.02 15.47
C ALA A 426 17.57 -1.55 15.70
#